data_77705cadf98ea79eaedeabc09ea95b53
#
_entry.id   77705cadf98ea79eaedeabc09ea95b53
#
_cell.length_a   1.000
_cell.length_b   1.000
_cell.length_c   1.000
_cell.angle_alpha   90.00
_cell.angle_beta   90.00
_cell.angle_gamma   90.00
#
_symmetry.space_group_name_H-M   'P 1'
#
loop_
_entity.id
_entity.type
_entity.pdbx_description
1 polymer ?
#
loop_
_entity_poly.entity_id
_entity_poly.type
_entity_poly.pdbx_seq_one_letter_code
_entity_poly.pdbx_strand_id
1 'polypeptide(L)'
;MREQIANEFIAALQKDEIPWHQDWHNIGGAPHNAVTGRAYHGLNYFWLSCVAMQKNFSDSRWCTFNQAKAKGWKVNKGEKGTRVEFWSMFDTEEKRKLTTAEVEKLRKSLTDEEFAERVKPVSNVFTVFNGDQIDGIPELPKAERTEFSSVELFAARDKLLENMRLELREGGNRAYYSPSEDYVRMPTVEQFDDTYSYMSVFLHEAAHASGAAHRLNRDLTGSVGR
;
A
#
# COMPACT_ATOMS: atom_id res chain seq x y z
N MET A 1 15.84 2.01 -11.60
CA MET A 1 14.45 1.94 -11.13
C MET A 1 14.16 3.06 -10.12
N ARG A 2 14.80 3.13 -8.97
CA ARG A 2 14.54 4.16 -7.93
C ARG A 2 14.72 5.59 -8.45
N GLU A 3 15.78 5.84 -9.19
CA GLU A 3 16.04 7.14 -9.83
C GLU A 3 14.96 7.50 -10.88
N GLN A 4 14.49 6.52 -11.65
CA GLN A 4 13.38 6.71 -12.58
C GLN A 4 12.09 7.08 -11.84
N ILE A 5 11.77 6.37 -10.76
CA ILE A 5 10.60 6.68 -9.91
C ILE A 5 10.71 8.10 -9.35
N ALA A 6 11.88 8.46 -8.82
CA ALA A 6 12.12 9.80 -8.28
C ALA A 6 11.93 10.89 -9.35
N ASN A 7 12.48 10.69 -10.54
CA ASN A 7 12.38 11.65 -11.64
C ASN A 7 10.94 11.81 -12.15
N GLU A 8 10.19 10.72 -12.29
CA GLU A 8 8.78 10.78 -12.68
C GLU A 8 7.93 11.46 -11.61
N PHE A 9 8.26 11.25 -10.34
CA PHE A 9 7.61 11.89 -9.22
C PHE A 9 7.87 13.41 -9.19
N ILE A 10 9.13 13.81 -9.37
CA ILE A 10 9.52 15.23 -9.47
C ILE A 10 8.82 15.89 -10.66
N ALA A 11 8.75 15.20 -11.80
CA ALA A 11 8.07 15.72 -12.98
C ALA A 11 6.56 15.91 -12.78
N ALA A 12 5.90 15.02 -12.04
CA ALA A 12 4.50 15.15 -11.68
C ALA A 12 4.25 16.32 -10.72
N LEU A 13 5.10 16.46 -9.68
CA LEU A 13 5.03 17.59 -8.75
C LEU A 13 5.26 18.94 -9.43
N GLN A 14 6.14 19.01 -10.43
CA GLN A 14 6.40 20.25 -11.20
C GLN A 14 5.20 20.68 -12.06
N LYS A 15 4.26 19.76 -12.34
CA LYS A 15 3.03 20.04 -13.08
C LYS A 15 1.82 20.31 -12.19
N ASP A 16 2.01 20.43 -10.87
CA ASP A 16 0.94 20.42 -9.86
C ASP A 16 0.02 19.17 -9.92
N GLU A 17 0.46 18.13 -10.63
CA GLU A 17 -0.22 16.84 -10.66
C GLU A 17 0.25 16.03 -9.46
N ILE A 18 -0.44 16.14 -8.31
CA ILE A 18 -0.12 15.36 -7.12
C ILE A 18 -0.71 13.95 -7.31
N PRO A 19 0.11 12.91 -7.56
CA PRO A 19 -0.39 11.59 -7.96
C PRO A 19 -1.29 10.91 -6.91
N TRP A 20 -1.29 11.37 -5.65
CA TRP A 20 -2.11 10.81 -4.56
C TRP A 20 -3.40 11.60 -4.28
N HIS A 21 -3.71 12.66 -5.04
CA HIS A 21 -4.96 13.40 -4.93
C HIS A 21 -6.04 12.95 -5.93
N GLN A 22 -5.74 11.97 -6.78
CA GLN A 22 -6.75 11.39 -7.65
C GLN A 22 -7.49 10.26 -6.96
N ASP A 23 -8.80 10.19 -7.19
CA ASP A 23 -9.69 9.19 -6.63
C ASP A 23 -9.17 7.76 -6.81
N TRP A 24 -8.72 7.13 -5.75
CA TRP A 24 -8.33 5.73 -5.69
C TRP A 24 -9.47 4.77 -6.07
N HIS A 25 -10.65 5.32 -6.34
CA HIS A 25 -11.88 4.61 -6.65
C HIS A 25 -11.90 3.94 -8.03
N ASN A 26 -11.03 4.36 -8.95
CA ASN A 26 -11.01 3.85 -10.33
C ASN A 26 -10.01 2.69 -10.55
N ILE A 27 -9.13 2.41 -9.60
CA ILE A 27 -8.22 1.27 -9.68
C ILE A 27 -8.90 0.11 -8.95
N GLY A 28 -9.19 -0.99 -9.62
CA GLY A 28 -9.92 -2.16 -9.12
C GLY A 28 -9.33 -2.85 -7.88
N GLY A 29 -8.81 -2.08 -6.92
CA GLY A 29 -8.20 -2.51 -5.67
C GLY A 29 -6.68 -2.35 -5.62
N ALA A 30 -6.07 -2.83 -4.52
CA ALA A 30 -4.62 -2.78 -4.32
C ALA A 30 -3.85 -3.60 -5.38
N PRO A 31 -2.73 -3.08 -5.92
CA PRO A 31 -1.89 -3.84 -6.84
C PRO A 31 -1.49 -5.19 -6.26
N HIS A 32 -1.76 -6.26 -6.99
CA HIS A 32 -1.44 -7.62 -6.59
C HIS A 32 -1.02 -8.49 -7.78
N ASN A 33 -0.35 -9.60 -7.51
CA ASN A 33 0.09 -10.51 -8.56
C ASN A 33 -1.09 -11.34 -9.08
N ALA A 34 -1.35 -11.27 -10.38
CA ALA A 34 -2.47 -11.92 -11.06
C ALA A 34 -2.50 -13.45 -10.90
N VAL A 35 -1.35 -14.08 -10.67
CA VAL A 35 -1.23 -15.55 -10.61
C VAL A 35 -1.22 -16.06 -9.18
N THR A 36 -0.54 -15.34 -8.28
CA THR A 36 -0.37 -15.78 -6.88
C THR A 36 -1.34 -15.11 -5.92
N GLY A 37 -2.04 -14.05 -6.33
CA GLY A 37 -2.91 -13.24 -5.47
C GLY A 37 -2.16 -12.40 -4.43
N ARG A 38 -0.83 -12.49 -4.37
CA ARG A 38 -0.04 -11.74 -3.37
C ARG A 38 -0.04 -10.25 -3.68
N ALA A 39 -0.39 -9.43 -2.70
CA ALA A 39 -0.32 -7.98 -2.80
C ALA A 39 1.14 -7.51 -2.94
N TYR A 40 1.34 -6.43 -3.70
CA TYR A 40 2.59 -5.69 -3.67
C TYR A 40 2.62 -4.78 -2.45
N HIS A 41 3.81 -4.55 -1.90
CA HIS A 41 4.00 -3.75 -0.69
C HIS A 41 5.07 -2.66 -0.88
N GLY A 42 5.07 -1.67 -0.01
CA GLY A 42 6.08 -0.61 0.04
C GLY A 42 6.21 0.12 -1.30
N LEU A 43 7.45 0.32 -1.75
CA LEU A 43 7.74 1.06 -2.99
C LEU A 43 7.09 0.45 -4.23
N ASN A 44 6.99 -0.88 -4.32
CA ASN A 44 6.33 -1.54 -5.45
C ASN A 44 4.83 -1.25 -5.49
N TYR A 45 4.14 -1.29 -4.35
CA TYR A 45 2.73 -0.92 -4.25
C TYR A 45 2.51 0.51 -4.75
N PHE A 46 3.25 1.44 -4.17
CA PHE A 46 3.15 2.85 -4.52
C PHE A 46 3.42 3.09 -6.00
N TRP A 47 4.52 2.54 -6.51
CA TRP A 47 4.92 2.71 -7.91
C TRP A 47 3.92 2.13 -8.91
N LEU A 48 3.44 0.91 -8.68
CA LEU A 48 2.43 0.28 -9.54
C LEU A 48 1.11 1.04 -9.53
N SER A 49 0.70 1.59 -8.39
CA SER A 49 -0.47 2.46 -8.28
C SER A 49 -0.30 3.74 -9.10
N CYS A 50 0.84 4.42 -8.98
CA CYS A 50 1.13 5.62 -9.78
C CYS A 50 1.10 5.32 -11.28
N VAL A 51 1.71 4.22 -11.72
CA VAL A 51 1.71 3.81 -13.14
C VAL A 51 0.30 3.47 -13.61
N ALA A 52 -0.51 2.78 -12.78
CA ALA A 52 -1.89 2.45 -13.13
C ALA A 52 -2.73 3.72 -13.35
N MET A 53 -2.58 4.71 -12.47
CA MET A 53 -3.25 6.01 -12.60
C MET A 53 -2.79 6.74 -13.87
N GLN A 54 -1.49 6.88 -14.07
CA GLN A 54 -0.91 7.60 -15.22
C GLN A 54 -1.34 7.01 -16.56
N LYS A 55 -1.50 5.68 -16.61
CA LYS A 55 -1.92 4.96 -17.82
C LYS A 55 -3.42 4.68 -17.88
N ASN A 56 -4.20 5.15 -16.91
CA ASN A 56 -5.64 4.89 -16.76
C ASN A 56 -5.99 3.39 -16.77
N PHE A 57 -5.15 2.57 -16.12
CA PHE A 57 -5.45 1.15 -15.97
C PHE A 57 -6.58 0.93 -14.96
N SER A 58 -7.52 0.07 -15.30
CA SER A 58 -8.66 -0.31 -14.47
C SER A 58 -8.44 -1.62 -13.71
N ASP A 59 -7.49 -2.43 -14.15
CA ASP A 59 -7.15 -3.71 -13.53
C ASP A 59 -6.04 -3.51 -12.47
N SER A 60 -6.26 -4.03 -11.27
CA SER A 60 -5.26 -3.99 -10.18
C SER A 60 -4.24 -5.13 -10.24
N ARG A 61 -4.41 -6.08 -11.16
CA ARG A 61 -3.56 -7.26 -11.29
C ARG A 61 -2.33 -6.98 -12.15
N TRP A 62 -1.22 -7.56 -11.73
CA TRP A 62 0.06 -7.44 -12.40
C TRP A 62 0.75 -8.80 -12.46
N CYS A 63 1.37 -9.15 -13.57
CA CYS A 63 2.19 -10.37 -13.64
C CYS A 63 3.37 -10.20 -14.60
N THR A 64 4.36 -11.08 -14.46
CA THR A 64 5.47 -11.14 -15.41
C THR A 64 5.03 -11.78 -16.74
N PHE A 65 5.77 -11.50 -17.81
CA PHE A 65 5.53 -12.14 -19.11
C PHE A 65 5.49 -13.68 -19.02
N ASN A 66 6.41 -14.27 -18.26
CA ASN A 66 6.47 -15.73 -18.11
C ASN A 66 5.25 -16.27 -17.34
N GLN A 67 4.75 -15.53 -16.34
CA GLN A 67 3.55 -15.88 -15.60
C GLN A 67 2.31 -15.83 -16.51
N ALA A 68 2.15 -14.76 -17.31
CA ALA A 68 1.08 -14.65 -18.30
C ALA A 68 1.12 -15.82 -19.28
N LYS A 69 2.29 -16.08 -19.87
CA LYS A 69 2.50 -17.19 -20.80
C LYS A 69 2.14 -18.56 -20.19
N ALA A 70 2.55 -18.82 -18.96
CA ALA A 70 2.25 -20.08 -18.26
C ALA A 70 0.75 -20.28 -17.99
N LYS A 71 -0.03 -19.19 -17.94
CA LYS A 71 -1.49 -19.20 -17.82
C LYS A 71 -2.21 -19.22 -19.18
N GLY A 72 -1.47 -19.20 -20.27
CA GLY A 72 -2.05 -19.08 -21.62
C GLY A 72 -2.51 -17.67 -21.99
N TRP A 73 -2.19 -16.68 -21.18
CA TRP A 73 -2.48 -15.27 -21.42
C TRP A 73 -1.41 -14.65 -22.32
N LYS A 74 -1.76 -13.62 -23.07
CA LYS A 74 -0.88 -12.99 -24.04
C LYS A 74 -0.72 -11.52 -23.75
N VAL A 75 0.51 -11.07 -23.49
CA VAL A 75 0.82 -9.64 -23.42
C VAL A 75 0.66 -9.01 -24.81
N ASN A 76 -0.05 -7.90 -24.90
CA ASN A 76 -0.36 -7.20 -26.14
C ASN A 76 0.90 -6.67 -26.82
N LYS A 77 0.92 -6.69 -28.15
CA LYS A 77 2.09 -6.27 -28.92
C LYS A 77 2.34 -4.77 -28.74
N GLY A 78 3.58 -4.43 -28.41
CA GLY A 78 4.00 -3.04 -28.22
C GLY A 78 3.88 -2.54 -26.78
N GLU A 79 3.26 -3.30 -25.89
CA GLU A 79 3.13 -2.92 -24.48
C GLU A 79 4.48 -2.86 -23.76
N LYS A 80 4.61 -1.86 -22.90
CA LYS A 80 5.80 -1.66 -22.05
C LYS A 80 5.48 -2.05 -20.61
N GLY A 81 6.21 -3.04 -20.10
CA GLY A 81 6.04 -3.46 -18.72
C GLY A 81 6.68 -2.48 -17.74
N THR A 82 6.24 -2.58 -16.49
CA THR A 82 6.72 -1.79 -15.35
C THR A 82 7.70 -2.60 -14.53
N ARG A 83 8.80 -1.97 -14.09
CA ARG A 83 9.82 -2.63 -13.27
C ARG A 83 9.42 -2.59 -11.81
N VAL A 84 9.56 -3.73 -11.12
CA VAL A 84 9.38 -3.90 -9.68
C VAL A 84 10.63 -4.53 -9.06
N GLU A 85 10.92 -4.22 -7.80
CA GLU A 85 12.13 -4.66 -7.11
C GLU A 85 11.75 -5.57 -5.94
N PHE A 86 12.36 -6.75 -5.89
CA PHE A 86 12.19 -7.68 -4.78
C PHE A 86 13.54 -7.96 -4.11
N TRP A 87 13.55 -7.84 -2.80
CA TRP A 87 14.71 -8.14 -1.99
C TRP A 87 14.61 -9.57 -1.47
N SER A 88 15.73 -10.27 -1.50
CA SER A 88 15.89 -11.59 -0.90
C SER A 88 17.22 -11.63 -0.14
N MET A 89 17.29 -12.42 0.91
CA MET A 89 18.54 -12.69 1.59
C MET A 89 19.27 -13.83 0.87
N PHE A 90 20.57 -13.67 0.67
CA PHE A 90 21.44 -14.61 -0.01
C PHE A 90 22.51 -15.10 0.95
N ASP A 91 22.68 -16.40 1.04
CA ASP A 91 23.77 -17.03 1.79
C ASP A 91 25.00 -17.10 0.91
N THR A 92 26.07 -16.43 1.32
CA THR A 92 27.35 -16.38 0.56
C THR A 92 28.13 -17.68 0.65
N GLU A 93 27.97 -18.49 1.70
CA GLU A 93 28.60 -19.78 1.87
C GLU A 93 27.87 -20.86 1.06
N GLU A 94 26.54 -20.99 1.23
CA GLU A 94 25.74 -21.97 0.49
C GLU A 94 25.40 -21.52 -0.93
N LYS A 95 25.74 -20.28 -1.31
CA LYS A 95 25.51 -19.67 -2.63
C LYS A 95 24.06 -19.77 -3.13
N ARG A 96 23.11 -19.61 -2.22
CA ARG A 96 21.67 -19.69 -2.53
C ARG A 96 20.86 -18.60 -1.80
N LYS A 97 19.63 -18.41 -2.26
CA LYS A 97 18.66 -17.56 -1.57
C LYS A 97 18.14 -18.28 -0.33
N LEU A 98 17.93 -17.51 0.73
CA LEU A 98 17.36 -17.95 1.99
C LEU A 98 15.87 -17.65 2.05
N THR A 99 15.12 -18.53 2.68
CA THR A 99 13.76 -18.28 3.14
C THR A 99 13.78 -17.45 4.42
N THR A 100 12.64 -16.80 4.75
CA THR A 100 12.52 -16.02 6.00
C THR A 100 12.84 -16.87 7.24
N ALA A 101 12.38 -18.12 7.28
CA ALA A 101 12.65 -19.02 8.39
C ALA A 101 14.15 -19.36 8.54
N GLU A 102 14.85 -19.55 7.41
CA GLU A 102 16.31 -19.79 7.43
C GLU A 102 17.09 -18.56 7.89
N VAL A 103 16.67 -17.35 7.46
CA VAL A 103 17.24 -16.09 7.93
C VAL A 103 17.10 -15.94 9.44
N GLU A 104 15.91 -16.21 9.98
CA GLU A 104 15.67 -16.17 11.43
C GLU A 104 16.49 -17.19 12.19
N LYS A 105 16.65 -18.42 11.65
CA LYS A 105 17.47 -19.46 12.24
C LYS A 105 18.93 -19.05 12.30
N LEU A 106 19.48 -18.55 11.18
CA LEU A 106 20.86 -18.08 11.12
C LEU A 106 21.10 -16.88 12.06
N ARG A 107 20.15 -15.96 12.15
CA ARG A 107 20.26 -14.80 13.06
C ARG A 107 20.31 -15.18 14.53
N LYS A 108 19.69 -16.32 14.91
CA LYS A 108 19.74 -16.84 16.29
C LYS A 108 21.01 -17.65 16.58
N SER A 109 21.68 -18.16 15.57
CA SER A 109 22.84 -19.07 15.69
C SER A 109 24.19 -18.41 15.45
N LEU A 110 24.22 -17.24 14.83
CA LEU A 110 25.43 -16.48 14.49
C LEU A 110 25.50 -15.18 15.30
N THR A 111 26.71 -14.66 15.47
CA THR A 111 26.89 -13.29 15.93
C THR A 111 26.45 -12.29 14.87
N ASP A 112 26.23 -11.03 15.25
CA ASP A 112 25.82 -9.98 14.30
C ASP A 112 26.85 -9.78 13.19
N GLU A 113 28.16 -9.93 13.49
CA GLU A 113 29.25 -9.83 12.53
C GLU A 113 29.25 -11.01 11.55
N GLU A 114 29.20 -12.25 12.05
CA GLU A 114 29.12 -13.45 11.21
C GLU A 114 27.87 -13.45 10.34
N PHE A 115 26.71 -13.04 10.90
CA PHE A 115 25.50 -12.92 10.13
C PHE A 115 25.62 -11.88 9.01
N ALA A 116 26.19 -10.70 9.31
CA ALA A 116 26.39 -9.66 8.32
C ALA A 116 27.40 -10.05 7.22
N GLU A 117 28.40 -10.87 7.53
CA GLU A 117 29.33 -11.41 6.54
C GLU A 117 28.68 -12.45 5.63
N ARG A 118 27.93 -13.37 6.21
CA ARG A 118 27.34 -14.52 5.51
C ARG A 118 26.06 -14.18 4.76
N VAL A 119 25.16 -13.42 5.37
CA VAL A 119 23.81 -13.14 4.82
C VAL A 119 23.79 -11.76 4.18
N LYS A 120 23.68 -11.70 2.86
CA LYS A 120 23.66 -10.45 2.10
C LYS A 120 22.30 -10.18 1.50
N PRO A 121 21.78 -8.94 1.58
CA PRO A 121 20.58 -8.56 0.85
C PRO A 121 20.89 -8.46 -0.65
N VAL A 122 20.11 -9.15 -1.47
CA VAL A 122 20.23 -9.11 -2.94
C VAL A 122 18.90 -8.64 -3.53
N SER A 123 18.98 -7.62 -4.35
CA SER A 123 17.85 -7.07 -5.09
C SER A 123 17.70 -7.75 -6.44
N ASN A 124 16.45 -8.09 -6.80
CA ASN A 124 16.10 -8.60 -8.11
C ASN A 124 15.02 -7.71 -8.71
N VAL A 125 15.25 -7.26 -9.93
CA VAL A 125 14.30 -6.44 -10.68
C VAL A 125 13.54 -7.34 -11.65
N PHE A 126 12.21 -7.26 -11.61
CA PHE A 126 11.32 -7.96 -12.52
C PHE A 126 10.51 -6.95 -13.33
N THR A 127 10.16 -7.33 -14.54
CA THR A 127 9.23 -6.56 -15.37
C THR A 127 7.86 -7.21 -15.30
N VAL A 128 6.86 -6.44 -14.91
CA VAL A 128 5.46 -6.86 -14.82
C VAL A 128 4.58 -6.05 -15.75
N PHE A 129 3.48 -6.65 -16.19
CA PHE A 129 2.46 -6.07 -17.05
C PHE A 129 1.15 -6.02 -16.29
N ASN A 130 0.39 -4.96 -16.46
CA ASN A 130 -0.94 -4.81 -15.89
C ASN A 130 -1.95 -5.71 -16.62
N GLY A 131 -3.06 -6.07 -15.96
CA GLY A 131 -4.13 -6.86 -16.55
C GLY A 131 -4.68 -6.26 -17.84
N ASP A 132 -4.81 -4.93 -17.93
CA ASP A 132 -5.27 -4.22 -19.13
C ASP A 132 -4.30 -4.31 -20.32
N GLN A 133 -3.07 -4.77 -20.10
CA GLN A 133 -2.06 -5.03 -21.14
C GLN A 133 -2.03 -6.50 -21.60
N ILE A 134 -2.97 -7.33 -21.12
CA ILE A 134 -2.90 -8.79 -21.27
C ILE A 134 -4.22 -9.33 -21.81
N ASP A 135 -4.18 -9.91 -23.00
CA ASP A 135 -5.31 -10.65 -23.57
C ASP A 135 -5.48 -12.03 -22.90
N GLY A 136 -6.73 -12.43 -22.71
CA GLY A 136 -7.10 -13.74 -22.17
C GLY A 136 -7.02 -13.84 -20.63
N ILE A 137 -6.67 -12.76 -19.92
CA ILE A 137 -6.83 -12.71 -18.47
C ILE A 137 -8.34 -12.69 -18.15
N PRO A 138 -8.85 -13.54 -17.23
CA PRO A 138 -10.26 -13.52 -16.86
C PRO A 138 -10.68 -12.15 -16.36
N GLU A 139 -11.89 -11.70 -16.68
CA GLU A 139 -12.42 -10.45 -16.13
C GLU A 139 -12.36 -10.49 -14.59
N LEU A 140 -11.99 -9.34 -13.98
CA LEU A 140 -12.11 -9.20 -12.53
C LEU A 140 -13.60 -9.33 -12.18
N PRO A 141 -13.95 -10.15 -11.18
CA PRO A 141 -15.27 -10.07 -10.60
C PRO A 141 -15.52 -8.60 -10.25
N LYS A 142 -16.55 -8.00 -10.82
CA LYS A 142 -16.98 -6.67 -10.36
C LYS A 142 -17.26 -6.83 -8.88
N ALA A 143 -16.41 -6.25 -8.05
CA ALA A 143 -16.72 -6.15 -6.64
C ALA A 143 -18.07 -5.43 -6.58
N GLU A 144 -19.10 -6.11 -6.07
CA GLU A 144 -20.33 -5.43 -5.68
C GLU A 144 -19.89 -4.40 -4.64
N ARG A 145 -19.78 -3.15 -5.06
CA ARG A 145 -19.51 -2.06 -4.14
C ARG A 145 -20.78 -1.96 -3.28
N THR A 146 -20.67 -2.37 -2.05
CA THR A 146 -21.68 -2.03 -1.06
C THR A 146 -21.52 -0.54 -0.83
N GLU A 147 -22.38 0.26 -1.47
CA GLU A 147 -22.45 1.69 -1.20
C GLU A 147 -23.15 1.83 0.16
N PHE A 148 -22.40 2.27 1.14
CA PHE A 148 -22.97 2.64 2.44
C PHE A 148 -23.53 4.04 2.35
N SER A 149 -24.75 4.23 2.85
CA SER A 149 -25.32 5.55 3.04
C SER A 149 -24.51 6.35 4.07
N SER A 150 -24.60 7.69 3.99
CA SER A 150 -23.97 8.55 5.01
C SER A 150 -24.42 8.20 6.42
N VAL A 151 -25.67 7.78 6.59
CA VAL A 151 -26.23 7.36 7.90
C VAL A 151 -25.50 6.12 8.42
N GLU A 152 -25.28 5.11 7.57
CA GLU A 152 -24.56 3.88 7.96
C GLU A 152 -23.10 4.17 8.29
N LEU A 153 -22.44 5.04 7.52
CA LEU A 153 -21.05 5.44 7.76
C LEU A 153 -20.91 6.18 9.10
N PHE A 154 -21.80 7.12 9.40
CA PHE A 154 -21.78 7.81 10.69
C PHE A 154 -22.14 6.89 11.86
N ALA A 155 -23.08 5.98 11.70
CA ALA A 155 -23.36 4.97 12.71
C ALA A 155 -22.15 4.06 13.00
N ALA A 156 -21.40 3.69 11.96
CA ALA A 156 -20.15 2.93 12.11
C ALA A 156 -19.06 3.75 12.84
N ARG A 157 -18.93 5.05 12.51
CA ARG A 157 -18.03 5.99 13.20
C ARG A 157 -18.36 6.05 14.69
N ASP A 158 -19.62 6.31 15.01
CA ASP A 158 -20.06 6.51 16.38
C ASP A 158 -19.89 5.24 17.22
N LYS A 159 -20.18 4.07 16.64
CA LYS A 159 -19.88 2.77 17.27
C LYS A 159 -18.38 2.54 17.50
N LEU A 160 -17.53 2.97 16.59
CA LEU A 160 -16.08 2.88 16.74
C LEU A 160 -15.59 3.78 17.87
N LEU A 161 -16.08 5.03 17.94
CA LEU A 161 -15.77 5.99 19.01
C LEU A 161 -16.18 5.43 20.39
N GLU A 162 -17.38 4.86 20.48
CA GLU A 162 -17.87 4.23 21.71
C GLU A 162 -16.98 3.05 22.14
N ASN A 163 -16.70 2.13 21.23
CA ASN A 163 -15.86 0.95 21.50
C ASN A 163 -14.43 1.33 21.92
N MET A 164 -13.88 2.37 21.33
CA MET A 164 -12.53 2.87 21.64
C MET A 164 -12.52 3.81 22.86
N ARG A 165 -13.69 4.23 23.36
CA ARG A 165 -13.84 5.30 24.36
C ARG A 165 -13.06 6.55 23.96
N LEU A 166 -13.24 6.94 22.68
CA LEU A 166 -12.50 8.01 22.06
C LEU A 166 -13.42 9.20 21.82
N GLU A 167 -13.02 10.38 22.27
CA GLU A 167 -13.74 11.63 22.05
C GLU A 167 -13.50 12.15 20.64
N LEU A 168 -14.56 12.60 19.95
CA LEU A 168 -14.48 13.32 18.69
C LEU A 168 -14.80 14.80 18.93
N ARG A 169 -13.90 15.69 18.52
CA ARG A 169 -14.10 17.14 18.53
C ARG A 169 -14.12 17.65 17.10
N GLU A 170 -15.23 18.18 16.64
CA GLU A 170 -15.36 18.73 15.30
C GLU A 170 -15.10 20.24 15.27
N GLY A 171 -14.63 20.73 14.12
CA GLY A 171 -14.35 22.14 13.83
C GLY A 171 -12.86 22.44 13.58
N GLY A 172 -12.60 23.64 13.04
CA GLY A 172 -11.28 24.02 12.54
C GLY A 172 -11.03 23.49 11.13
N ASN A 173 -9.76 23.43 10.72
CA ASN A 173 -9.35 23.05 9.37
C ASN A 173 -8.26 21.95 9.35
N ARG A 174 -8.07 21.25 10.47
CA ARG A 174 -7.05 20.21 10.60
C ARG A 174 -7.65 18.98 11.27
N ALA A 175 -7.30 17.80 10.75
CA ALA A 175 -7.54 16.52 11.39
C ALA A 175 -6.26 16.07 12.13
N TYR A 176 -6.43 15.55 13.33
CA TYR A 176 -5.34 14.92 14.09
C TYR A 176 -5.87 14.16 15.31
N TYR A 177 -5.13 13.16 15.74
CA TYR A 177 -5.29 12.55 17.06
C TYR A 177 -4.37 13.26 18.06
N SER A 178 -4.89 13.61 19.26
CA SER A 178 -4.14 14.17 20.37
C SER A 178 -3.82 13.07 21.41
N PRO A 179 -2.57 12.58 21.48
CA PRO A 179 -2.19 11.53 22.45
C PRO A 179 -2.27 11.99 23.90
N SER A 180 -2.05 13.28 24.18
CA SER A 180 -2.04 13.84 25.54
C SER A 180 -3.43 14.00 26.15
N GLU A 181 -4.44 14.25 25.31
CA GLU A 181 -5.82 14.48 25.73
C GLU A 181 -6.77 13.36 25.28
N ASP A 182 -6.27 12.42 24.50
CA ASP A 182 -6.98 11.23 23.98
C ASP A 182 -8.28 11.57 23.21
N TYR A 183 -8.19 12.48 22.26
CA TYR A 183 -9.30 12.81 21.36
C TYR A 183 -8.85 12.90 19.89
N VAL A 184 -9.79 12.70 18.99
CA VAL A 184 -9.62 13.01 17.57
C VAL A 184 -10.25 14.36 17.27
N ARG A 185 -9.48 15.24 16.60
CA ARG A 185 -9.99 16.49 16.01
C ARG A 185 -10.28 16.26 14.55
N MET A 186 -11.45 16.69 14.10
CA MET A 186 -11.83 16.66 12.69
C MET A 186 -12.37 18.01 12.23
N PRO A 187 -12.13 18.42 10.98
CA PRO A 187 -12.95 19.44 10.33
C PRO A 187 -14.42 18.97 10.25
N THR A 188 -15.36 19.89 10.08
CA THR A 188 -16.76 19.50 9.93
C THR A 188 -17.02 18.77 8.60
N VAL A 189 -18.05 17.98 8.54
CA VAL A 189 -18.36 17.14 7.35
C VAL A 189 -18.50 17.97 6.08
N GLU A 190 -19.05 19.19 6.20
CA GLU A 190 -19.27 20.11 5.08
C GLU A 190 -17.97 20.63 4.44
N GLN A 191 -16.83 20.44 5.09
CA GLN A 191 -15.50 20.81 4.56
C GLN A 191 -14.89 19.72 3.69
N PHE A 192 -15.58 18.57 3.53
CA PHE A 192 -15.14 17.46 2.70
C PHE A 192 -16.02 17.34 1.45
N ASP A 193 -15.43 16.84 0.36
CA ASP A 193 -16.17 16.65 -0.90
C ASP A 193 -17.30 15.64 -0.78
N ASP A 194 -17.12 14.62 0.07
CA ASP A 194 -18.12 13.59 0.35
C ASP A 194 -17.90 12.93 1.73
N THR A 195 -18.88 12.11 2.15
CA THR A 195 -18.84 11.39 3.42
C THR A 195 -17.73 10.35 3.47
N TYR A 196 -17.33 9.74 2.33
CA TYR A 196 -16.25 8.77 2.29
C TYR A 196 -14.90 9.43 2.55
N SER A 197 -14.67 10.62 2.00
CA SER A 197 -13.47 11.43 2.24
C SER A 197 -13.36 11.80 3.71
N TYR A 198 -14.44 12.26 4.33
CA TYR A 198 -14.50 12.50 5.78
C TYR A 198 -14.15 11.23 6.57
N MET A 199 -14.80 10.11 6.26
CA MET A 199 -14.59 8.83 6.95
C MET A 199 -13.17 8.29 6.79
N SER A 200 -12.57 8.47 5.62
CA SER A 200 -11.18 8.05 5.36
C SER A 200 -10.21 8.78 6.28
N VAL A 201 -10.35 10.10 6.41
CA VAL A 201 -9.51 10.91 7.31
C VAL A 201 -9.79 10.55 8.78
N PHE A 202 -11.06 10.42 9.15
CA PHE A 202 -11.44 9.99 10.51
C PHE A 202 -10.82 8.64 10.89
N LEU A 203 -10.90 7.64 10.01
CA LEU A 203 -10.34 6.31 10.26
C LEU A 203 -8.81 6.34 10.37
N HIS A 204 -8.15 7.24 9.63
CA HIS A 204 -6.71 7.46 9.76
C HIS A 204 -6.35 7.94 11.17
N GLU A 205 -7.04 8.95 11.69
CA GLU A 205 -6.81 9.48 13.04
C GLU A 205 -7.21 8.46 14.13
N ALA A 206 -8.30 7.73 13.93
CA ALA A 206 -8.70 6.65 14.83
C ALA A 206 -7.66 5.50 14.85
N ALA A 207 -6.98 5.24 13.73
CA ALA A 207 -5.87 4.27 13.69
C ALA A 207 -4.68 4.74 14.53
N HIS A 208 -4.36 6.04 14.55
CA HIS A 208 -3.36 6.60 15.48
C HIS A 208 -3.82 6.42 16.93
N ALA A 209 -5.07 6.77 17.24
CA ALA A 209 -5.64 6.60 18.57
C ALA A 209 -5.62 5.15 19.06
N SER A 210 -5.77 4.16 18.16
CA SER A 210 -5.69 2.74 18.52
C SER A 210 -4.34 2.34 19.11
N GLY A 211 -3.27 3.09 18.82
CA GLY A 211 -1.91 2.85 19.34
C GLY A 211 -1.70 3.26 20.80
N ALA A 212 -2.63 3.99 21.41
CA ALA A 212 -2.50 4.47 22.79
C ALA A 212 -2.23 3.33 23.78
N ALA A 213 -1.52 3.65 24.88
CA ALA A 213 -1.07 2.67 25.88
C ALA A 213 -2.21 1.85 26.51
N HIS A 214 -3.36 2.47 26.71
CA HIS A 214 -4.57 1.83 27.26
C HIS A 214 -5.41 1.09 26.21
N ARG A 215 -4.98 1.06 24.95
CA ARG A 215 -5.60 0.30 23.84
C ARG A 215 -4.64 -0.80 23.36
N LEU A 216 -4.00 -0.62 22.22
CA LEU A 216 -3.09 -1.64 21.66
C LEU A 216 -1.64 -1.50 22.12
N ASN A 217 -1.32 -0.45 22.87
CA ASN A 217 0.02 -0.15 23.39
C ASN A 217 1.13 -0.32 22.34
N ARG A 218 0.94 0.29 21.16
CA ARG A 218 1.93 0.22 20.08
C ARG A 218 3.08 1.17 20.37
N ASP A 219 4.30 0.72 20.15
CA ASP A 219 5.45 1.62 20.13
C ASP A 219 5.40 2.51 18.89
N LEU A 220 5.01 3.76 19.08
CA LEU A 220 4.93 4.77 18.02
C LEU A 220 6.16 5.68 17.97
N THR A 221 7.17 5.45 18.84
CA THR A 221 8.36 6.32 18.93
C THR A 221 9.24 6.26 17.67
N GLY A 222 9.11 5.24 16.85
CA GLY A 222 9.82 5.09 15.57
C GLY A 222 9.11 5.66 14.34
N SER A 223 7.85 6.08 14.45
CA SER A 223 7.01 6.49 13.31
C SER A 223 6.81 8.00 13.16
N VAL A 224 7.31 8.81 14.09
CA VAL A 224 7.20 10.26 14.04
C VAL A 224 8.50 10.86 13.53
N GLY A 225 8.53 11.17 12.24
CA GLY A 225 9.45 12.12 11.64
C GLY A 225 10.82 11.55 11.21
N ARG A 226 10.87 11.00 10.04
CA ARG A 226 12.01 11.14 9.11
C ARG A 226 11.51 11.30 7.70
#